data_b5ff46c1ca101d2f46370943015a2a7f
#
_entry.id   b5ff46c1ca101d2f46370943015a2a7f
#
_cell.length_a   1.000
_cell.length_b   1.000
_cell.length_c   1.000
_cell.angle_alpha   90.00
_cell.angle_beta   90.00
_cell.angle_gamma   90.00
#
_symmetry.space_group_name_H-M   'P 1'
#
loop_
_entity.id
_entity.type
_entity.pdbx_description
1 polymer ?
#
loop_
_entity_poly.entity_id
_entity_poly.type
_entity_poly.pdbx_seq_one_letter_code
_entity_poly.pdbx_strand_id
1 'polypeptide(L)'
;GPGRVDESYVTAHTRVRAGDEFDRRRVNRDVKALLDTGLFSAVSARLETSAGGLRLTYDLTNKYKLAKIAEVVGLDVMRASKAHRTLSLDQGEFIDNHIAGVRAQALTKEYTDDFYPDAKVTWSITEVSKALATANVVFTVDEGRRARVSEIVYEGNSAVPTKTVHSLYRELRWYNPFSWFRRSSYEPSHLEARRIAILKHYRNFGFLDAVVPFPDVTRNDERQVVLQFNISEGAQYRFDRIALQGTGLDVFPESALTPFVAAEPGSFAGQRDIDARANALRDYFGSRGYIDTRVKTVINPSPEKGELDVLYDISEGDLVKIRNILIKGNTRTRDKVIRRELLVYPGEVFNEVKVNRSERIVQNLGFFSTVRSEPLDTHVPDEKDLVFNVEEKRTGQFMMGAGFSSIEKIIGFVELSQANFDIAGWPNFMGGGQK
;
A
#
# COMPACT_ATOMS: atom_id res chain seq x y z
N GLY A 1 -0.32 -17.64 46.89
CA GLY A 1 -0.26 -17.26 45.50
C GLY A 1 -1.62 -17.15 44.88
N PRO A 2 -1.90 -16.20 44.01
CA PRO A 2 -3.22 -15.85 43.49
C PRO A 2 -3.62 -16.83 42.38
N GLY A 3 -4.29 -17.93 42.74
CA GLY A 3 -4.60 -18.93 41.74
C GLY A 3 -6.06 -19.35 41.65
N ARG A 4 -6.91 -19.00 42.61
CA ARG A 4 -8.32 -19.37 42.56
C ARG A 4 -9.17 -18.15 42.88
N VAL A 5 -10.04 -17.78 41.96
CA VAL A 5 -11.16 -16.91 42.29
C VAL A 5 -12.08 -17.72 43.16
N ASP A 6 -12.03 -17.51 44.46
CA ASP A 6 -12.92 -18.17 45.42
C ASP A 6 -14.19 -17.35 45.60
N GLU A 7 -15.13 -17.91 46.31
CA GLU A 7 -16.43 -17.29 46.61
C GLU A 7 -16.26 -15.93 47.32
N SER A 8 -15.20 -15.78 48.10
CA SER A 8 -14.90 -14.52 48.81
C SER A 8 -14.54 -13.40 47.86
N TYR A 9 -13.76 -13.71 46.77
CA TYR A 9 -13.42 -12.75 45.74
C TYR A 9 -14.67 -12.28 44.98
N VAL A 10 -15.53 -13.22 44.57
CA VAL A 10 -16.77 -12.91 43.86
C VAL A 10 -17.66 -12.04 44.75
N THR A 11 -17.81 -12.42 46.01
CA THR A 11 -18.62 -11.70 47.01
C THR A 11 -18.07 -10.28 47.24
N ALA A 12 -16.75 -10.06 47.21
CA ALA A 12 -16.15 -8.73 47.33
C ALA A 12 -16.47 -7.82 46.13
N HIS A 13 -16.68 -8.37 44.95
CA HIS A 13 -16.94 -7.62 43.72
C HIS A 13 -18.43 -7.55 43.35
N THR A 14 -19.31 -8.21 44.08
CA THR A 14 -20.77 -8.15 43.90
C THR A 14 -21.42 -7.34 45.04
N ARG A 15 -22.49 -6.64 44.74
CA ARG A 15 -23.25 -5.82 45.70
C ARG A 15 -24.52 -6.49 46.19
N VAL A 16 -25.06 -7.41 45.40
CA VAL A 16 -26.27 -8.17 45.77
C VAL A 16 -25.90 -9.16 46.86
N ARG A 17 -26.70 -9.19 47.94
CA ARG A 17 -26.56 -10.09 49.10
C ARG A 17 -27.79 -10.94 49.28
N ALA A 18 -27.64 -12.05 50.00
CA ALA A 18 -28.76 -12.87 50.41
C ALA A 18 -29.69 -12.06 51.32
N GLY A 19 -30.98 -12.04 51.01
CA GLY A 19 -31.97 -11.23 51.71
C GLY A 19 -32.30 -9.90 51.06
N ASP A 20 -31.54 -9.45 50.03
CA ASP A 20 -31.88 -8.27 49.29
C ASP A 20 -33.09 -8.45 48.37
N GLU A 21 -33.85 -7.40 48.14
CA GLU A 21 -34.88 -7.37 47.12
C GLU A 21 -34.23 -7.48 45.72
N PHE A 22 -34.80 -8.30 44.83
CA PHE A 22 -34.27 -8.50 43.50
C PHE A 22 -34.36 -7.23 42.66
N ASP A 23 -33.20 -6.73 42.23
CA ASP A 23 -33.09 -5.61 41.30
C ASP A 23 -32.17 -6.00 40.11
N ARG A 24 -32.77 -6.12 38.93
CA ARG A 24 -32.07 -6.45 37.69
C ARG A 24 -30.92 -5.49 37.38
N ARG A 25 -31.04 -4.22 37.73
CA ARG A 25 -29.98 -3.20 37.49
C ARG A 25 -28.77 -3.44 38.39
N ARG A 26 -28.98 -3.90 39.62
CA ARG A 26 -27.90 -4.29 40.54
C ARG A 26 -27.17 -5.53 40.02
N VAL A 27 -27.91 -6.55 39.62
CA VAL A 27 -27.34 -7.78 39.03
C VAL A 27 -26.51 -7.47 37.79
N ASN A 28 -27.02 -6.64 36.90
CA ASN A 28 -26.27 -6.26 35.70
C ASN A 28 -24.99 -5.47 36.03
N ARG A 29 -24.99 -4.65 37.08
CA ARG A 29 -23.79 -3.95 37.55
C ARG A 29 -22.78 -4.92 38.15
N ASP A 30 -23.23 -5.92 38.87
CA ASP A 30 -22.36 -6.96 39.43
C ASP A 30 -21.74 -7.81 38.33
N VAL A 31 -22.50 -8.21 37.31
CA VAL A 31 -21.99 -8.89 36.10
C VAL A 31 -20.90 -8.05 35.42
N LYS A 32 -21.16 -6.75 35.26
CA LYS A 32 -20.18 -5.85 34.67
C LYS A 32 -18.94 -5.71 35.54
N ALA A 33 -19.09 -5.50 36.84
CA ALA A 33 -17.98 -5.38 37.76
C ALA A 33 -17.08 -6.62 37.77
N LEU A 34 -17.67 -7.83 37.70
CA LEU A 34 -16.93 -9.08 37.61
C LEU A 34 -16.20 -9.21 36.26
N LEU A 35 -16.82 -8.82 35.14
CA LEU A 35 -16.15 -8.80 33.82
C LEU A 35 -15.00 -7.79 33.80
N ASP A 36 -15.21 -6.62 34.39
CA ASP A 36 -14.21 -5.54 34.44
C ASP A 36 -12.93 -5.93 35.23
N THR A 37 -13.01 -6.98 36.08
CA THR A 37 -11.81 -7.55 36.75
C THR A 37 -10.84 -8.19 35.78
N GLY A 38 -11.25 -8.52 34.54
CA GLY A 38 -10.45 -9.18 33.53
C GLY A 38 -10.12 -10.65 33.76
N LEU A 39 -10.61 -11.25 34.88
CA LEU A 39 -10.35 -12.65 35.26
C LEU A 39 -11.33 -13.66 34.63
N PHE A 40 -12.47 -13.15 34.16
CA PHE A 40 -13.51 -13.98 33.58
C PHE A 40 -13.66 -13.72 32.08
N SER A 41 -13.87 -14.77 31.30
CA SER A 41 -14.22 -14.70 29.89
C SER A 41 -15.71 -14.50 29.65
N ALA A 42 -16.52 -15.02 30.57
CA ALA A 42 -17.96 -14.82 30.58
C ALA A 42 -18.48 -14.81 32.00
N VAL A 43 -19.49 -13.98 32.26
CA VAL A 43 -20.24 -13.89 33.49
C VAL A 43 -21.71 -13.83 33.10
N SER A 44 -22.49 -14.79 33.56
CA SER A 44 -23.94 -14.77 33.40
C SER A 44 -24.63 -14.92 34.76
N ALA A 45 -25.80 -14.34 34.88
CA ALA A 45 -26.63 -14.43 36.09
C ALA A 45 -27.91 -15.19 35.75
N ARG A 46 -28.15 -16.28 36.45
CA ARG A 46 -29.35 -17.11 36.34
C ARG A 46 -30.23 -16.90 37.54
N LEU A 47 -31.50 -16.71 37.30
CA LEU A 47 -32.52 -16.55 38.34
C LEU A 47 -33.45 -17.75 38.32
N GLU A 48 -33.59 -18.41 39.44
CA GLU A 48 -34.46 -19.56 39.61
C GLU A 48 -35.45 -19.30 40.77
N THR A 49 -36.69 -19.72 40.59
CA THR A 49 -37.69 -19.66 41.66
C THR A 49 -37.56 -20.90 42.55
N SER A 50 -37.41 -20.68 43.86
CA SER A 50 -37.30 -21.75 44.87
C SER A 50 -38.39 -21.58 45.91
N ALA A 51 -38.71 -22.65 46.68
CA ALA A 51 -39.76 -22.66 47.69
C ALA A 51 -39.62 -21.61 48.82
N GLY A 52 -38.41 -20.94 48.92
CA GLY A 52 -38.16 -19.93 49.93
C GLY A 52 -37.82 -18.52 49.30
N GLY A 53 -38.08 -18.32 48.02
CA GLY A 53 -37.76 -17.05 47.31
C GLY A 53 -37.04 -17.25 46.00
N LEU A 54 -36.32 -16.20 45.55
CA LEU A 54 -35.54 -16.21 44.31
C LEU A 54 -34.09 -16.61 44.60
N ARG A 55 -33.57 -17.59 43.87
CA ARG A 55 -32.16 -17.97 43.89
C ARG A 55 -31.46 -17.33 42.71
N LEU A 56 -30.47 -16.45 42.98
CA LEU A 56 -29.60 -15.86 41.99
C LEU A 56 -28.27 -16.62 41.96
N THR A 57 -27.93 -17.17 40.80
CA THR A 57 -26.67 -17.90 40.57
C THR A 57 -25.84 -17.14 39.52
N TYR A 58 -24.59 -16.81 39.88
CA TYR A 58 -23.64 -16.28 38.92
C TYR A 58 -22.82 -17.44 38.32
N ASP A 59 -22.98 -17.69 37.04
CA ASP A 59 -22.14 -18.62 36.29
C ASP A 59 -20.92 -17.88 35.75
N LEU A 60 -19.73 -18.30 36.18
CA LEU A 60 -18.47 -17.64 35.87
C LEU A 60 -17.59 -18.57 35.06
N THR A 61 -17.08 -18.08 33.93
CA THR A 61 -16.07 -18.78 33.14
C THR A 61 -14.74 -18.05 33.27
N ASN A 62 -13.77 -18.72 33.87
CA ASN A 62 -12.43 -18.13 34.08
C ASN A 62 -11.65 -18.02 32.79
N LYS A 63 -10.82 -16.98 32.70
CA LYS A 63 -9.71 -16.97 31.74
C LYS A 63 -8.56 -17.79 32.30
N TYR A 64 -7.88 -18.50 31.44
CA TYR A 64 -6.67 -19.24 31.80
C TYR A 64 -5.43 -18.42 31.52
N LYS A 65 -4.37 -18.60 32.33
CA LYS A 65 -3.03 -18.18 31.99
C LYS A 65 -2.33 -19.29 31.22
N LEU A 66 -1.60 -18.93 30.16
CA LEU A 66 -0.79 -19.88 29.41
C LEU A 66 0.32 -20.46 30.29
N ALA A 67 0.32 -21.78 30.48
CA ALA A 67 1.34 -22.47 31.25
C ALA A 67 2.68 -22.54 30.49
N LYS A 68 2.62 -22.59 29.17
CA LYS A 68 3.76 -22.56 28.24
C LYS A 68 3.37 -21.78 26.99
N ILE A 69 4.35 -21.43 26.15
CA ILE A 69 4.12 -20.84 24.84
C ILE A 69 3.16 -21.74 24.03
N ALA A 70 2.22 -21.11 23.31
CA ALA A 70 1.24 -21.83 22.50
C ALA A 70 1.92 -22.77 21.52
N GLU A 71 1.50 -24.02 21.49
CA GLU A 71 2.05 -25.04 20.58
C GLU A 71 1.33 -24.96 19.23
N VAL A 72 2.08 -25.08 18.13
CA VAL A 72 1.52 -25.10 16.77
C VAL A 72 1.96 -26.38 16.08
N VAL A 73 0.99 -27.16 15.63
CA VAL A 73 1.23 -28.42 14.93
C VAL A 73 0.65 -28.39 13.52
N GLY A 74 1.18 -29.22 12.61
CA GLY A 74 0.75 -29.28 11.21
C GLY A 74 1.38 -28.20 10.33
N LEU A 75 2.56 -27.71 10.70
CA LEU A 75 3.35 -26.76 9.90
C LEU A 75 4.27 -27.51 8.95
N ASP A 76 3.94 -27.57 7.67
CA ASP A 76 4.78 -28.14 6.61
C ASP A 76 5.51 -27.05 5.80
N VAL A 77 4.87 -25.92 5.59
CA VAL A 77 5.35 -24.82 4.74
C VAL A 77 5.75 -23.59 5.55
N MET A 78 4.92 -23.21 6.53
CA MET A 78 5.21 -22.06 7.36
C MET A 78 6.23 -22.39 8.44
N ARG A 79 7.23 -21.52 8.61
CA ARG A 79 8.20 -21.67 9.70
C ARG A 79 7.52 -21.43 11.06
N ALA A 80 7.82 -22.27 12.03
CA ALA A 80 7.27 -22.16 13.39
C ALA A 80 7.50 -20.76 14.00
N SER A 81 8.67 -20.15 13.75
CA SER A 81 8.95 -18.78 14.23
C SER A 81 8.02 -17.71 13.63
N LYS A 82 7.54 -17.89 12.39
CA LYS A 82 6.55 -17.01 11.77
C LYS A 82 5.19 -17.23 12.40
N ALA A 83 4.77 -18.49 12.57
CA ALA A 83 3.49 -18.84 13.20
C ALA A 83 3.39 -18.29 14.64
N HIS A 84 4.42 -18.49 15.45
CA HIS A 84 4.45 -17.95 16.82
C HIS A 84 4.40 -16.43 16.86
N ARG A 85 5.08 -15.75 15.96
CA ARG A 85 5.03 -14.27 15.85
C ARG A 85 3.64 -13.77 15.49
N THR A 86 2.96 -14.46 14.57
CA THR A 86 1.59 -14.11 14.15
C THR A 86 0.59 -14.38 15.27
N LEU A 87 0.73 -15.47 15.98
CA LEU A 87 -0.11 -15.79 17.13
C LEU A 87 0.11 -14.80 18.28
N SER A 88 1.35 -14.37 18.52
CA SER A 88 1.70 -13.39 19.55
C SER A 88 1.13 -13.77 20.91
N LEU A 89 1.40 -15.01 21.37
CA LEU A 89 0.92 -15.57 22.61
C LEU A 89 2.10 -16.09 23.43
N ASP A 90 2.48 -15.31 24.45
CA ASP A 90 3.59 -15.64 25.34
C ASP A 90 3.11 -16.37 26.60
N GLN A 91 4.05 -17.04 27.28
CA GLN A 91 3.80 -17.70 28.54
C GLN A 91 3.30 -16.70 29.60
N GLY A 92 2.24 -17.06 30.32
CA GLY A 92 1.66 -16.22 31.35
C GLY A 92 0.56 -15.26 30.87
N GLU A 93 0.37 -15.11 29.56
CA GLU A 93 -0.74 -14.34 29.01
C GLU A 93 -2.10 -15.03 29.24
N PHE A 94 -3.14 -14.23 29.32
CA PHE A 94 -4.49 -14.75 29.44
C PHE A 94 -5.01 -15.29 28.11
N ILE A 95 -5.65 -16.43 28.17
CA ILE A 95 -6.26 -17.11 27.03
C ILE A 95 -7.67 -17.55 27.35
N ASP A 96 -8.54 -17.42 26.39
CA ASP A 96 -9.90 -18.01 26.36
C ASP A 96 -10.22 -18.39 24.91
N ASN A 97 -11.39 -19.00 24.69
CA ASN A 97 -11.81 -19.43 23.36
C ASN A 97 -11.93 -18.25 22.36
N HIS A 98 -12.29 -17.06 22.84
CA HIS A 98 -12.40 -15.88 22.00
C HIS A 98 -11.01 -15.42 21.52
N ILE A 99 -10.08 -15.26 22.45
CA ILE A 99 -8.70 -14.86 22.13
C ILE A 99 -8.05 -15.90 21.21
N ALA A 100 -8.18 -17.18 21.52
CA ALA A 100 -7.67 -18.26 20.66
C ALA A 100 -8.28 -18.21 19.26
N GLY A 101 -9.58 -17.94 19.14
CA GLY A 101 -10.26 -17.78 17.86
C GLY A 101 -9.74 -16.61 17.04
N VAL A 102 -9.55 -15.44 17.66
CA VAL A 102 -8.96 -14.25 17.00
C VAL A 102 -7.55 -14.55 16.51
N ARG A 103 -6.73 -15.22 17.32
CA ARG A 103 -5.37 -15.59 16.94
C ARG A 103 -5.35 -16.65 15.83
N ALA A 104 -6.24 -17.63 15.87
CA ALA A 104 -6.41 -18.60 14.80
C ALA A 104 -6.82 -17.95 13.48
N GLN A 105 -7.73 -16.97 13.52
CA GLN A 105 -8.10 -16.19 12.33
C GLN A 105 -6.94 -15.38 11.77
N ALA A 106 -6.13 -14.76 12.63
CA ALA A 106 -4.92 -14.05 12.20
C ALA A 106 -3.93 -14.99 11.48
N LEU A 107 -3.73 -16.20 12.02
CA LEU A 107 -2.87 -17.20 11.39
C LEU A 107 -3.48 -17.73 10.07
N THR A 108 -4.80 -17.95 10.02
CA THR A 108 -5.50 -18.34 8.79
C THR A 108 -5.35 -17.26 7.71
N LYS A 109 -5.46 -15.98 8.10
CA LYS A 109 -5.25 -14.86 7.17
C LYS A 109 -3.82 -14.87 6.62
N GLU A 110 -2.81 -15.10 7.45
CA GLU A 110 -1.41 -15.19 7.02
C GLU A 110 -1.20 -16.28 5.96
N TYR A 111 -1.86 -17.44 6.14
CA TYR A 111 -1.86 -18.50 5.12
C TYR A 111 -2.57 -18.09 3.84
N THR A 112 -3.69 -17.39 3.95
CA THR A 112 -4.42 -16.89 2.78
C THR A 112 -3.56 -15.89 2.00
N ASP A 113 -2.87 -14.99 2.71
CA ASP A 113 -1.94 -14.02 2.12
C ASP A 113 -0.72 -14.71 1.47
N ASP A 114 -0.28 -15.85 2.01
CA ASP A 114 0.77 -16.71 1.45
C ASP A 114 0.24 -17.71 0.37
N PHE A 115 -0.99 -17.51 -0.12
CA PHE A 115 -1.64 -18.27 -1.20
C PHE A 115 -2.13 -19.67 -0.84
N TYR A 116 -2.53 -19.88 0.39
CA TYR A 116 -3.17 -21.11 0.88
C TYR A 116 -4.63 -20.82 1.31
N PRO A 117 -5.56 -20.65 0.36
CA PRO A 117 -6.93 -20.19 0.66
C PRO A 117 -7.77 -21.25 1.39
N ASP A 118 -7.33 -22.50 1.38
CA ASP A 118 -8.01 -23.61 2.04
C ASP A 118 -7.45 -23.88 3.44
N ALA A 119 -6.48 -23.09 3.88
CA ALA A 119 -5.88 -23.26 5.20
C ALA A 119 -6.92 -23.11 6.32
N LYS A 120 -6.89 -24.03 7.24
CA LYS A 120 -7.77 -24.04 8.42
C LYS A 120 -6.91 -24.13 9.67
N VAL A 121 -7.20 -23.27 10.62
CA VAL A 121 -6.56 -23.28 11.93
C VAL A 121 -7.63 -23.56 12.98
N THR A 122 -7.46 -24.65 13.68
CA THR A 122 -8.29 -25.03 14.83
C THR A 122 -7.45 -24.94 16.09
N TRP A 123 -8.09 -24.89 17.24
CA TRP A 123 -7.40 -24.80 18.52
C TRP A 123 -8.07 -25.66 19.55
N SER A 124 -7.28 -26.09 20.52
CA SER A 124 -7.76 -26.77 21.73
C SER A 124 -7.08 -26.15 22.96
N ILE A 125 -7.90 -25.91 24.00
CA ILE A 125 -7.43 -25.41 25.29
C ILE A 125 -7.55 -26.55 26.28
N THR A 126 -6.42 -26.98 26.86
CA THR A 126 -6.38 -28.04 27.86
C THR A 126 -5.95 -27.47 29.21
N GLU A 127 -6.82 -27.60 30.21
CA GLU A 127 -6.51 -27.15 31.55
C GLU A 127 -5.35 -27.98 32.16
N VAL A 128 -4.33 -27.30 32.66
CA VAL A 128 -3.17 -27.91 33.31
C VAL A 128 -3.33 -27.92 34.81
N SER A 129 -3.81 -26.82 35.38
CA SER A 129 -4.04 -26.70 36.84
C SER A 129 -5.26 -25.83 37.13
N LYS A 130 -6.24 -26.44 37.80
CA LYS A 130 -7.41 -25.72 38.35
C LYS A 130 -6.99 -24.70 39.41
N ALA A 131 -6.05 -25.08 40.26
CA ALA A 131 -5.60 -24.23 41.36
C ALA A 131 -4.91 -22.94 40.93
N LEU A 132 -4.19 -23.00 39.80
CA LEU A 132 -3.46 -21.87 39.22
C LEU A 132 -4.20 -21.22 38.04
N ALA A 133 -5.37 -21.73 37.66
CA ALA A 133 -6.09 -21.34 36.44
C ALA A 133 -5.18 -21.29 35.21
N THR A 134 -4.36 -22.33 35.01
CA THR A 134 -3.43 -22.42 33.91
C THR A 134 -3.87 -23.44 32.87
N ALA A 135 -3.67 -23.13 31.60
CA ALA A 135 -3.97 -24.02 30.50
C ALA A 135 -2.86 -24.01 29.43
N ASN A 136 -2.77 -25.09 28.67
CA ASN A 136 -2.02 -25.13 27.42
C ASN A 136 -2.96 -24.91 26.24
N VAL A 137 -2.47 -24.27 25.20
CA VAL A 137 -3.17 -24.10 23.94
C VAL A 137 -2.37 -24.75 22.84
N VAL A 138 -3.04 -25.56 22.03
CA VAL A 138 -2.50 -26.18 20.83
C VAL A 138 -3.30 -25.68 19.64
N PHE A 139 -2.62 -25.07 18.69
CA PHE A 139 -3.19 -24.71 17.39
C PHE A 139 -2.83 -25.82 16.40
N THR A 140 -3.84 -26.38 15.76
CA THR A 140 -3.68 -27.39 14.73
C THR A 140 -3.96 -26.74 13.39
N VAL A 141 -2.97 -26.77 12.51
CA VAL A 141 -3.01 -26.16 11.18
C VAL A 141 -3.16 -27.26 10.15
N ASP A 142 -4.18 -27.13 9.29
CA ASP A 142 -4.28 -27.81 8.03
C ASP A 142 -3.97 -26.76 6.95
N GLU A 143 -2.75 -26.77 6.41
CA GLU A 143 -2.28 -25.76 5.46
C GLU A 143 -3.00 -25.85 4.12
N GLY A 144 -3.62 -26.98 3.80
CA GLY A 144 -4.27 -27.19 2.52
C GLY A 144 -3.29 -27.18 1.34
N ARG A 145 -3.78 -26.86 0.15
CA ARG A 145 -2.96 -26.78 -1.05
C ARG A 145 -2.76 -25.33 -1.48
N ARG A 146 -1.54 -25.03 -1.94
CA ARG A 146 -1.25 -23.72 -2.50
C ARG A 146 -2.09 -23.47 -3.76
N ALA A 147 -2.75 -22.31 -3.82
CA ALA A 147 -3.54 -21.91 -4.96
C ALA A 147 -2.64 -21.68 -6.19
N ARG A 148 -3.03 -22.26 -7.32
CA ARG A 148 -2.37 -22.09 -8.61
C ARG A 148 -3.39 -21.65 -9.63
N VAL A 149 -3.06 -20.63 -10.42
CA VAL A 149 -3.86 -20.24 -11.57
C VAL A 149 -3.59 -21.22 -12.70
N SER A 150 -4.62 -21.98 -13.10
CA SER A 150 -4.57 -22.89 -14.23
C SER A 150 -4.92 -22.20 -15.53
N GLU A 151 -5.91 -21.31 -15.48
CA GLU A 151 -6.48 -20.67 -16.65
C GLU A 151 -6.88 -19.24 -16.36
N ILE A 152 -6.80 -18.38 -17.37
CA ILE A 152 -7.32 -17.02 -17.36
C ILE A 152 -8.19 -16.84 -18.59
N VAL A 153 -9.46 -16.63 -18.36
CA VAL A 153 -10.48 -16.42 -19.38
C VAL A 153 -10.79 -14.93 -19.47
N TYR A 154 -10.91 -14.42 -20.68
CA TYR A 154 -11.32 -13.05 -20.96
C TYR A 154 -12.58 -13.09 -21.79
N GLU A 155 -13.62 -12.41 -21.35
CA GLU A 155 -14.88 -12.26 -22.04
C GLU A 155 -15.18 -10.79 -22.32
N GLY A 156 -15.81 -10.50 -23.46
CA GLY A 156 -16.20 -9.14 -23.85
C GLY A 156 -15.11 -8.30 -24.49
N ASN A 157 -13.90 -8.84 -24.68
CA ASN A 157 -12.77 -8.16 -25.33
C ASN A 157 -12.80 -8.33 -26.86
N SER A 158 -13.79 -7.75 -27.53
CA SER A 158 -13.99 -7.89 -28.97
C SER A 158 -13.04 -7.04 -29.82
N ALA A 159 -12.74 -5.81 -29.35
CA ALA A 159 -11.89 -4.86 -30.05
C ALA A 159 -10.39 -5.09 -29.78
N VAL A 160 -10.03 -5.59 -28.59
CA VAL A 160 -8.66 -5.87 -28.22
C VAL A 160 -8.41 -7.37 -28.22
N PRO A 161 -7.44 -7.88 -29.02
CA PRO A 161 -7.16 -9.31 -29.07
C PRO A 161 -6.79 -9.88 -27.68
N THR A 162 -7.35 -11.03 -27.34
CA THR A 162 -7.09 -11.73 -26.06
C THR A 162 -5.60 -11.88 -25.77
N LYS A 163 -4.77 -12.11 -26.79
CA LYS A 163 -3.31 -12.20 -26.64
C LYS A 163 -2.71 -10.91 -26.09
N THR A 164 -3.21 -9.75 -26.52
CA THR A 164 -2.76 -8.43 -26.04
C THR A 164 -3.17 -8.26 -24.57
N VAL A 165 -4.45 -8.52 -24.25
CA VAL A 165 -4.95 -8.43 -22.86
C VAL A 165 -4.15 -9.37 -21.95
N HIS A 166 -3.88 -10.58 -22.41
CA HIS A 166 -3.08 -11.55 -21.64
C HIS A 166 -1.63 -11.11 -21.45
N SER A 167 -1.02 -10.40 -22.42
CA SER A 167 0.34 -9.86 -22.27
C SER A 167 0.41 -8.83 -21.15
N LEU A 168 -0.59 -7.95 -21.04
CA LEU A 168 -0.68 -6.95 -19.95
C LEU A 168 -0.77 -7.61 -18.58
N TYR A 169 -1.47 -8.76 -18.50
CA TYR A 169 -1.47 -9.55 -17.28
C TYR A 169 -0.08 -10.11 -16.92
N ARG A 170 0.78 -10.40 -17.93
CA ARG A 170 2.12 -10.94 -17.75
C ARG A 170 3.20 -9.90 -17.53
N GLU A 171 3.09 -8.70 -18.10
CA GLU A 171 4.15 -7.67 -18.08
C GLU A 171 4.57 -7.23 -16.66
N LEU A 172 3.65 -7.25 -15.70
CA LEU A 172 3.95 -6.98 -14.30
C LEU A 172 4.92 -8.00 -13.64
N ARG A 173 5.33 -9.06 -14.37
CA ARG A 173 6.23 -10.12 -13.88
C ARG A 173 7.69 -9.99 -14.30
N TRP A 174 8.03 -9.07 -15.18
CA TRP A 174 9.37 -9.02 -15.83
C TRP A 174 10.52 -8.77 -14.84
N TYR A 175 10.34 -8.01 -13.78
CA TYR A 175 11.43 -7.57 -12.91
C TYR A 175 11.99 -8.63 -11.94
N ASN A 176 11.47 -9.85 -11.90
CA ASN A 176 11.97 -10.87 -11.02
C ASN A 176 12.38 -12.13 -11.78
N PRO A 177 13.69 -12.41 -12.00
CA PRO A 177 14.16 -13.59 -12.70
C PRO A 177 13.77 -14.89 -12.01
N PHE A 178 13.53 -14.89 -10.70
CA PHE A 178 13.03 -16.04 -9.95
C PHE A 178 11.52 -16.25 -10.10
N SER A 179 10.81 -15.37 -10.78
CA SER A 179 9.37 -15.50 -11.06
C SER A 179 9.04 -16.70 -11.96
N TRP A 180 10.05 -17.23 -12.67
CA TRP A 180 9.88 -18.42 -13.50
C TRP A 180 9.46 -19.66 -12.68
N PHE A 181 9.99 -19.83 -11.47
CA PHE A 181 9.60 -20.92 -10.57
C PHE A 181 8.24 -20.71 -9.90
N ARG A 182 7.67 -19.48 -9.95
CA ARG A 182 6.38 -19.12 -9.38
C ARG A 182 5.27 -18.90 -10.42
N ARG A 183 5.41 -19.47 -11.60
CA ARG A 183 4.58 -19.18 -12.78
C ARG A 183 3.07 -19.34 -12.63
N SER A 184 2.59 -20.01 -11.61
CA SER A 184 1.17 -20.31 -11.42
C SER A 184 0.59 -19.97 -10.06
N SER A 185 1.29 -19.21 -9.21
CA SER A 185 0.74 -18.82 -7.92
C SER A 185 -0.39 -17.80 -8.08
N TYR A 186 -1.51 -18.05 -7.43
CA TYR A 186 -2.59 -17.10 -7.30
C TYR A 186 -2.21 -16.03 -6.28
N GLU A 187 -2.13 -14.78 -6.70
CA GLU A 187 -1.76 -13.62 -5.87
C GLU A 187 -2.87 -12.57 -5.88
N PRO A 188 -3.81 -12.59 -4.91
CA PRO A 188 -4.91 -11.63 -4.87
C PRO A 188 -4.45 -10.17 -4.83
N SER A 189 -3.35 -9.88 -4.12
CA SER A 189 -2.78 -8.54 -4.01
C SER A 189 -2.36 -7.93 -5.35
N HIS A 190 -2.01 -8.76 -6.32
CA HIS A 190 -1.61 -8.31 -7.65
C HIS A 190 -2.77 -8.21 -8.65
N LEU A 191 -3.95 -8.76 -8.34
CA LEU A 191 -5.10 -8.73 -9.25
C LEU A 191 -5.57 -7.31 -9.54
N GLU A 192 -5.58 -6.43 -8.52
CA GLU A 192 -5.95 -5.03 -8.71
C GLU A 192 -5.01 -4.30 -9.66
N ALA A 193 -3.71 -4.45 -9.48
CA ALA A 193 -2.72 -3.83 -10.37
C ALA A 193 -2.89 -4.31 -11.83
N ARG A 194 -3.21 -5.60 -12.00
CA ARG A 194 -3.45 -6.20 -13.33
C ARG A 194 -4.73 -5.68 -13.96
N ARG A 195 -5.80 -5.61 -13.18
CA ARG A 195 -7.08 -5.03 -13.58
C ARG A 195 -6.90 -3.59 -14.05
N ILE A 196 -6.19 -2.78 -13.26
CA ILE A 196 -5.89 -1.39 -13.59
C ILE A 196 -5.05 -1.30 -14.87
N ALA A 197 -4.06 -2.19 -15.07
CA ALA A 197 -3.25 -2.20 -16.28
C ALA A 197 -4.09 -2.49 -17.54
N ILE A 198 -5.01 -3.44 -17.46
CA ILE A 198 -5.95 -3.74 -18.55
C ILE A 198 -6.86 -2.53 -18.81
N LEU A 199 -7.49 -1.98 -17.78
CA LEU A 199 -8.36 -0.81 -17.90
C LEU A 199 -7.63 0.39 -18.49
N LYS A 200 -6.39 0.66 -18.05
CA LYS A 200 -5.55 1.74 -18.58
C LYS A 200 -5.22 1.53 -20.06
N HIS A 201 -4.98 0.29 -20.47
CA HIS A 201 -4.76 -0.04 -21.88
C HIS A 201 -5.99 0.33 -22.72
N TYR A 202 -7.19 -0.12 -22.34
CA TYR A 202 -8.42 0.21 -23.03
C TYR A 202 -8.64 1.73 -23.13
N ARG A 203 -8.52 2.44 -22.02
CA ARG A 203 -8.70 3.90 -21.99
C ARG A 203 -7.68 4.64 -22.86
N ASN A 204 -6.45 4.13 -22.97
CA ASN A 204 -5.44 4.72 -23.85
C ASN A 204 -5.73 4.52 -25.34
N PHE A 205 -6.57 3.55 -25.69
CA PHE A 205 -7.01 3.30 -27.06
C PHE A 205 -8.41 3.89 -27.36
N GLY A 206 -8.89 4.81 -26.54
CA GLY A 206 -10.13 5.55 -26.76
C GLY A 206 -11.38 4.87 -26.18
N PHE A 207 -11.27 3.75 -25.50
CA PHE A 207 -12.39 3.11 -24.81
C PHE A 207 -12.54 3.72 -23.40
N LEU A 208 -13.01 4.97 -23.34
CA LEU A 208 -13.05 5.71 -22.07
C LEU A 208 -14.07 5.16 -21.08
N ASP A 209 -15.16 4.58 -21.61
CA ASP A 209 -16.22 3.94 -20.82
C ASP A 209 -15.92 2.48 -20.48
N ALA A 210 -14.71 2.00 -20.80
CA ALA A 210 -14.34 0.63 -20.51
C ALA A 210 -14.43 0.34 -19.00
N VAL A 211 -15.03 -0.80 -18.68
CA VAL A 211 -15.15 -1.31 -17.31
C VAL A 211 -14.51 -2.70 -17.27
N VAL A 212 -13.56 -2.84 -16.35
CA VAL A 212 -12.93 -4.12 -16.06
C VAL A 212 -13.18 -4.40 -14.58
N PRO A 213 -14.18 -5.21 -14.23
CA PRO A 213 -14.45 -5.58 -12.83
C PRO A 213 -13.34 -6.49 -12.29
N PHE A 214 -13.38 -6.78 -11.00
CA PHE A 214 -12.55 -7.86 -10.44
C PHE A 214 -12.88 -9.16 -11.15
N PRO A 215 -11.87 -10.01 -11.43
CA PRO A 215 -12.14 -11.31 -12.05
C PRO A 215 -12.94 -12.21 -11.12
N ASP A 216 -13.85 -12.95 -11.71
CA ASP A 216 -14.50 -14.04 -11.02
C ASP A 216 -13.48 -15.14 -10.77
N VAL A 217 -13.41 -15.60 -9.52
CA VAL A 217 -12.46 -16.62 -9.09
C VAL A 217 -13.23 -17.91 -8.87
N THR A 218 -13.04 -18.87 -9.78
CA THR A 218 -13.64 -20.19 -9.67
C THR A 218 -12.56 -21.24 -9.46
N ARG A 219 -12.96 -22.47 -9.10
CA ARG A 219 -12.04 -23.60 -8.95
C ARG A 219 -12.48 -24.71 -9.88
N ASN A 220 -11.52 -25.26 -10.60
CA ASN A 220 -11.76 -26.47 -11.39
C ASN A 220 -11.76 -27.72 -10.51
N ASP A 221 -12.02 -28.88 -11.11
CA ASP A 221 -12.08 -30.18 -10.42
C ASP A 221 -10.76 -30.56 -9.73
N GLU A 222 -9.63 -30.03 -10.20
CA GLU A 222 -8.31 -30.20 -9.60
C GLU A 222 -8.01 -29.17 -8.50
N ARG A 223 -9.02 -28.39 -8.07
CA ARG A 223 -8.91 -27.28 -7.09
C ARG A 223 -7.93 -26.17 -7.49
N GLN A 224 -7.63 -26.07 -8.79
CA GLN A 224 -6.84 -24.95 -9.32
C GLN A 224 -7.75 -23.75 -9.58
N VAL A 225 -7.17 -22.57 -9.52
CA VAL A 225 -7.90 -21.31 -9.72
C VAL A 225 -8.05 -21.00 -11.20
N VAL A 226 -9.27 -20.73 -11.61
CA VAL A 226 -9.61 -20.14 -12.91
C VAL A 226 -10.03 -18.70 -12.66
N LEU A 227 -9.40 -17.76 -13.37
CA LEU A 227 -9.73 -16.34 -13.32
C LEU A 227 -10.51 -15.95 -14.56
N GLN A 228 -11.71 -15.42 -14.40
CA GLN A 228 -12.53 -14.93 -15.50
C GLN A 228 -12.68 -13.41 -15.42
N PHE A 229 -12.16 -12.70 -16.42
CA PHE A 229 -12.31 -11.25 -16.58
C PHE A 229 -13.47 -10.96 -17.53
N ASN A 230 -14.52 -10.35 -17.02
CA ASN A 230 -15.68 -9.91 -17.78
C ASN A 230 -15.49 -8.44 -18.15
N ILE A 231 -15.01 -8.18 -19.37
CA ILE A 231 -14.66 -6.85 -19.85
C ILE A 231 -15.85 -6.26 -20.59
N SER A 232 -16.21 -5.02 -20.25
CA SER A 232 -17.12 -4.21 -21.03
C SER A 232 -16.32 -3.10 -21.69
N GLU A 233 -16.13 -3.15 -23.00
CA GLU A 233 -15.27 -2.21 -23.72
C GLU A 233 -15.90 -0.83 -23.87
N GLY A 234 -17.23 -0.77 -24.03
CA GLY A 234 -17.95 0.46 -24.35
C GLY A 234 -17.69 0.97 -25.77
N ALA A 235 -17.96 2.25 -26.01
CA ALA A 235 -17.68 2.90 -27.29
C ALA A 235 -16.22 3.28 -27.41
N GLN A 236 -15.66 3.17 -28.63
CA GLN A 236 -14.32 3.68 -28.93
C GLN A 236 -14.44 5.11 -29.47
N TYR A 237 -13.90 6.07 -28.73
CA TYR A 237 -14.00 7.48 -29.04
C TYR A 237 -12.85 7.98 -29.91
N ARG A 238 -13.16 8.93 -30.80
CA ARG A 238 -12.23 9.72 -31.59
C ARG A 238 -12.42 11.18 -31.27
N PHE A 239 -11.34 11.98 -31.34
CA PHE A 239 -11.45 13.42 -31.15
C PHE A 239 -12.30 14.02 -32.28
N ASP A 240 -13.36 14.76 -31.88
CA ASP A 240 -14.14 15.62 -32.75
C ASP A 240 -13.66 17.06 -32.57
N ARG A 241 -13.92 17.67 -31.42
CA ARG A 241 -13.55 19.04 -31.12
C ARG A 241 -12.70 19.13 -29.87
N ILE A 242 -11.66 19.98 -29.95
CA ILE A 242 -10.88 20.39 -28.78
C ILE A 242 -11.01 21.89 -28.65
N ALA A 243 -11.46 22.35 -27.47
CA ALA A 243 -11.67 23.76 -27.16
C ALA A 243 -10.88 24.17 -25.92
N LEU A 244 -10.51 25.44 -25.89
CA LEU A 244 -9.86 26.09 -24.76
C LEU A 244 -10.80 27.14 -24.19
N GLN A 245 -10.83 27.29 -22.87
CA GLN A 245 -11.53 28.38 -22.20
C GLN A 245 -10.83 28.74 -20.88
N GLY A 246 -11.33 29.79 -20.23
CA GLY A 246 -10.89 30.22 -18.91
C GLY A 246 -9.99 31.45 -18.94
N THR A 247 -9.64 31.93 -17.76
CA THR A 247 -8.86 33.17 -17.56
C THR A 247 -7.43 33.09 -18.11
N GLY A 248 -6.88 31.88 -18.28
CA GLY A 248 -5.58 31.69 -18.92
C GLY A 248 -5.48 32.22 -20.33
N LEU A 249 -6.61 32.40 -21.03
CA LEU A 249 -6.64 33.02 -22.37
C LEU A 249 -6.44 34.53 -22.35
N ASP A 250 -6.64 35.17 -21.20
CA ASP A 250 -6.37 36.61 -21.01
C ASP A 250 -4.86 36.86 -20.94
N VAL A 251 -4.08 35.86 -20.48
CA VAL A 251 -2.62 35.96 -20.37
C VAL A 251 -1.94 35.52 -21.66
N PHE A 252 -2.36 34.42 -22.25
CA PHE A 252 -1.82 33.90 -23.50
C PHE A 252 -2.95 33.66 -24.49
N PRO A 253 -2.85 34.22 -25.71
CA PRO A 253 -3.88 34.07 -26.73
C PRO A 253 -4.03 32.59 -27.14
N GLU A 254 -5.22 32.19 -27.50
CA GLU A 254 -5.57 30.83 -27.91
C GLU A 254 -4.62 30.29 -29.00
N SER A 255 -4.20 31.15 -29.92
CA SER A 255 -3.26 30.80 -31.00
C SER A 255 -1.91 30.29 -30.50
N ALA A 256 -1.47 30.74 -29.30
CA ALA A 256 -0.23 30.27 -28.68
C ALA A 256 -0.39 28.94 -27.97
N LEU A 257 -1.60 28.59 -27.57
CA LEU A 257 -1.92 27.38 -26.79
C LEU A 257 -2.40 26.23 -27.69
N THR A 258 -3.05 26.52 -28.80
CA THR A 258 -3.56 25.54 -29.78
C THR A 258 -2.52 24.46 -30.17
N PRO A 259 -1.22 24.78 -30.44
CA PRO A 259 -0.25 23.75 -30.80
C PRO A 259 -0.06 22.65 -29.74
N PHE A 260 -0.34 22.93 -28.47
CA PHE A 260 -0.18 21.96 -27.37
C PHE A 260 -1.38 21.01 -27.22
N VAL A 261 -2.53 21.39 -27.78
CA VAL A 261 -3.77 20.62 -27.67
C VAL A 261 -4.24 20.05 -29.00
N ALA A 262 -3.65 20.46 -30.12
CA ALA A 262 -4.03 19.96 -31.42
C ALA A 262 -3.98 18.43 -31.49
N ALA A 263 -5.01 17.83 -32.05
CA ALA A 263 -5.07 16.41 -32.37
C ALA A 263 -5.29 16.23 -33.89
N GLU A 264 -4.81 15.12 -34.42
CA GLU A 264 -5.14 14.76 -35.80
C GLU A 264 -6.65 14.42 -35.88
N PRO A 265 -7.39 14.98 -36.85
CA PRO A 265 -8.79 14.70 -37.02
C PRO A 265 -9.08 13.21 -37.11
N GLY A 266 -10.02 12.71 -36.31
CA GLY A 266 -10.39 11.29 -36.29
C GLY A 266 -9.40 10.36 -35.61
N SER A 267 -8.34 10.88 -34.97
CA SER A 267 -7.45 10.07 -34.12
C SER A 267 -8.19 9.57 -32.86
N PHE A 268 -7.75 8.44 -32.31
CA PHE A 268 -8.38 7.91 -31.11
C PHE A 268 -8.16 8.83 -29.92
N ALA A 269 -9.24 9.07 -29.16
CA ALA A 269 -9.22 9.92 -27.97
C ALA A 269 -8.78 9.12 -26.73
N GLY A 270 -7.51 8.78 -26.67
CA GLY A 270 -6.95 8.04 -25.54
C GLY A 270 -6.77 8.90 -24.28
N GLN A 271 -7.04 8.34 -23.10
CA GLN A 271 -6.87 9.03 -21.82
C GLN A 271 -5.46 9.61 -21.66
N ARG A 272 -4.44 8.83 -22.05
CA ARG A 272 -3.04 9.27 -22.01
C ARG A 272 -2.80 10.54 -22.84
N ASP A 273 -3.45 10.61 -24.00
CA ASP A 273 -3.25 11.73 -24.92
C ASP A 273 -4.00 12.98 -24.43
N ILE A 274 -5.18 12.78 -23.82
CA ILE A 274 -5.95 13.86 -23.17
C ILE A 274 -5.12 14.43 -22.02
N ASP A 275 -4.61 13.58 -21.14
CA ASP A 275 -3.79 13.98 -19.98
C ASP A 275 -2.47 14.65 -20.42
N ALA A 276 -1.83 14.14 -21.48
CA ALA A 276 -0.60 14.70 -22.02
C ALA A 276 -0.79 16.14 -22.52
N ARG A 277 -1.91 16.44 -23.17
CA ARG A 277 -2.27 17.80 -23.62
C ARG A 277 -2.51 18.73 -22.42
N ALA A 278 -3.25 18.28 -21.42
CA ALA A 278 -3.45 19.06 -20.19
C ALA A 278 -2.13 19.35 -19.48
N ASN A 279 -1.22 18.37 -19.44
CA ASN A 279 0.13 18.55 -18.88
C ASN A 279 0.96 19.53 -19.71
N ALA A 280 0.90 19.43 -21.04
CA ALA A 280 1.63 20.36 -21.93
C ALA A 280 1.18 21.82 -21.76
N LEU A 281 -0.13 22.06 -21.54
CA LEU A 281 -0.64 23.36 -21.17
C LEU A 281 -0.07 23.82 -19.81
N ARG A 282 -0.12 22.98 -18.78
CA ARG A 282 0.47 23.31 -17.46
C ARG A 282 1.96 23.64 -17.56
N ASP A 283 2.72 22.82 -18.30
CA ASP A 283 4.15 23.04 -18.52
C ASP A 283 4.42 24.38 -19.27
N TYR A 284 3.56 24.73 -20.22
CA TYR A 284 3.66 26.00 -20.94
C TYR A 284 3.53 27.19 -20.00
N PHE A 285 2.50 27.18 -19.14
CA PHE A 285 2.27 28.23 -18.13
C PHE A 285 3.34 28.19 -17.03
N GLY A 286 3.65 27.02 -16.47
CA GLY A 286 4.64 26.83 -15.41
C GLY A 286 6.07 27.21 -15.87
N SER A 287 6.38 27.05 -17.16
CA SER A 287 7.67 27.52 -17.73
C SER A 287 7.79 29.04 -17.81
N ARG A 288 6.68 29.77 -17.63
CA ARG A 288 6.57 31.23 -17.73
C ARG A 288 6.21 31.91 -16.41
N GLY A 289 6.24 31.16 -15.30
CA GLY A 289 6.05 31.67 -13.96
C GLY A 289 4.67 31.44 -13.35
N TYR A 290 3.75 30.91 -14.10
CA TYR A 290 2.39 30.62 -13.63
C TYR A 290 2.33 29.20 -13.07
N ILE A 291 2.94 28.98 -11.90
CA ILE A 291 3.11 27.63 -11.31
C ILE A 291 1.85 27.09 -10.66
N ASP A 292 0.91 27.96 -10.31
CA ASP A 292 -0.36 27.60 -9.71
C ASP A 292 -1.47 27.36 -10.78
N THR A 293 -1.08 27.27 -12.05
CA THR A 293 -2.00 27.02 -13.17
C THR A 293 -2.75 25.70 -13.01
N ARG A 294 -4.06 25.80 -13.09
CA ARG A 294 -4.97 24.66 -13.07
C ARG A 294 -5.58 24.48 -14.45
N VAL A 295 -5.45 23.29 -14.99
CA VAL A 295 -6.09 22.87 -16.23
C VAL A 295 -7.10 21.79 -15.90
N LYS A 296 -8.37 22.13 -15.93
CA LYS A 296 -9.49 21.21 -15.75
C LYS A 296 -9.90 20.67 -17.11
N THR A 297 -9.88 19.37 -17.27
CA THR A 297 -10.35 18.70 -18.48
C THR A 297 -11.81 18.33 -18.33
N VAL A 298 -12.64 18.79 -19.24
CA VAL A 298 -14.06 18.40 -19.35
C VAL A 298 -14.20 17.56 -20.61
N ILE A 299 -14.76 16.39 -20.46
CA ILE A 299 -14.90 15.39 -21.51
C ILE A 299 -16.40 15.21 -21.78
N ASN A 300 -16.84 15.44 -23.02
CA ASN A 300 -18.21 15.29 -23.46
C ASN A 300 -18.29 14.20 -24.54
N PRO A 301 -18.54 12.95 -24.15
CA PRO A 301 -18.63 11.85 -25.10
C PRO A 301 -19.97 11.82 -25.84
N SER A 302 -19.94 11.46 -27.13
CA SER A 302 -21.10 11.14 -27.95
C SER A 302 -21.04 9.66 -28.33
N PRO A 303 -21.57 8.74 -27.51
CA PRO A 303 -21.43 7.29 -27.71
C PRO A 303 -22.03 6.81 -29.04
N GLU A 304 -23.13 7.41 -29.49
CA GLU A 304 -23.81 7.04 -30.72
C GLU A 304 -22.95 7.31 -31.97
N LYS A 305 -22.11 8.36 -31.91
CA LYS A 305 -21.21 8.71 -33.01
C LYS A 305 -19.79 8.18 -32.84
N GLY A 306 -19.42 7.77 -31.63
CA GLY A 306 -18.04 7.44 -31.28
C GLY A 306 -17.12 8.67 -31.29
N GLU A 307 -17.65 9.86 -31.02
CA GLU A 307 -16.95 11.14 -31.04
C GLU A 307 -16.79 11.68 -29.63
N LEU A 308 -15.74 12.46 -29.41
CA LEU A 308 -15.41 13.06 -28.12
C LEU A 308 -15.02 14.52 -28.26
N ASP A 309 -15.79 15.39 -27.61
CA ASP A 309 -15.40 16.78 -27.39
C ASP A 309 -14.60 16.90 -26.11
N VAL A 310 -13.45 17.57 -26.18
CA VAL A 310 -12.59 17.85 -25.03
C VAL A 310 -12.48 19.36 -24.84
N LEU A 311 -12.79 19.82 -23.65
CA LEU A 311 -12.65 21.21 -23.24
C LEU A 311 -11.60 21.32 -22.15
N TYR A 312 -10.55 22.11 -22.38
CA TYR A 312 -9.56 22.47 -21.37
C TYR A 312 -9.89 23.84 -20.80
N ASP A 313 -10.27 23.85 -19.53
CA ASP A 313 -10.58 25.07 -18.78
C ASP A 313 -9.35 25.45 -17.95
N ILE A 314 -8.75 26.61 -18.28
CA ILE A 314 -7.45 27.04 -17.79
C ILE A 314 -7.64 28.21 -16.82
N SER A 315 -7.17 28.04 -15.61
CA SER A 315 -7.03 29.10 -14.61
C SER A 315 -5.54 29.29 -14.33
N GLU A 316 -4.96 30.41 -14.73
CA GLU A 316 -3.50 30.63 -14.80
C GLU A 316 -2.83 30.78 -13.44
N GLY A 317 -3.50 31.36 -12.45
CA GLY A 317 -2.91 31.74 -11.17
C GLY A 317 -2.01 33.01 -11.30
N ASP A 318 -1.15 33.23 -10.31
CA ASP A 318 -0.28 34.39 -10.23
C ASP A 318 1.08 34.16 -10.89
N LEU A 319 1.67 35.23 -11.41
CA LEU A 319 3.04 35.22 -11.94
C LEU A 319 4.05 35.23 -10.78
N VAL A 320 4.83 34.15 -10.64
CA VAL A 320 5.74 33.95 -9.52
C VAL A 320 7.21 34.10 -9.91
N LYS A 321 8.02 34.75 -9.05
CA LYS A 321 9.47 34.82 -9.14
C LYS A 321 10.14 33.99 -8.02
N ILE A 322 11.33 33.50 -8.28
CA ILE A 322 12.16 32.83 -7.28
C ILE A 322 12.87 33.89 -6.44
N ARG A 323 12.55 33.99 -5.15
CA ARG A 323 13.26 34.90 -4.25
C ARG A 323 14.61 34.32 -3.82
N ASN A 324 14.59 33.14 -3.22
CA ASN A 324 15.79 32.43 -2.78
C ASN A 324 15.72 30.97 -3.19
N ILE A 325 16.91 30.33 -3.28
CA ILE A 325 17.03 28.89 -3.42
C ILE A 325 17.70 28.33 -2.19
N LEU A 326 16.98 27.48 -1.47
CA LEU A 326 17.42 26.82 -0.24
C LEU A 326 17.67 25.35 -0.50
N ILE A 327 18.78 24.82 -0.01
CA ILE A 327 19.12 23.40 -0.12
C ILE A 327 19.10 22.81 1.29
N LYS A 328 18.37 21.72 1.52
CA LYS A 328 18.23 21.06 2.81
C LYS A 328 18.52 19.57 2.69
N GLY A 329 19.10 18.99 3.77
CA GLY A 329 19.38 17.54 3.83
C GLY A 329 20.78 17.14 3.34
N ASN A 330 21.55 18.07 2.79
CA ASN A 330 22.92 17.85 2.33
C ASN A 330 23.92 17.94 3.50
N THR A 331 24.03 16.88 4.28
CA THR A 331 24.91 16.84 5.47
C THR A 331 26.37 16.60 5.12
N ARG A 332 26.64 15.89 4.02
CA ARG A 332 27.97 15.53 3.50
C ARG A 332 28.34 16.26 2.23
N THR A 333 27.37 16.41 1.32
CA THR A 333 27.60 17.06 0.02
C THR A 333 27.51 18.58 0.19
N ARG A 334 28.53 19.31 -0.26
CA ARG A 334 28.52 20.78 -0.18
C ARG A 334 27.40 21.37 -1.03
N ASP A 335 26.80 22.44 -0.53
CA ASP A 335 25.77 23.23 -1.19
C ASP A 335 26.16 23.62 -2.63
N LYS A 336 27.40 24.07 -2.85
CA LYS A 336 27.88 24.47 -4.18
C LYS A 336 27.83 23.34 -5.23
N VAL A 337 27.92 22.07 -4.81
CA VAL A 337 27.87 20.91 -5.72
C VAL A 337 26.48 20.74 -6.28
N ILE A 338 25.48 20.94 -5.45
CA ILE A 338 24.07 20.88 -5.85
C ILE A 338 23.73 22.14 -6.65
N ARG A 339 24.07 23.30 -6.11
CA ARG A 339 23.72 24.61 -6.69
C ARG A 339 24.22 24.80 -8.13
N ARG A 340 25.41 24.31 -8.46
CA ARG A 340 25.96 24.40 -9.83
C ARG A 340 25.18 23.58 -10.87
N GLU A 341 24.41 22.59 -10.42
CA GLU A 341 23.60 21.71 -11.29
C GLU A 341 22.18 22.26 -11.50
N LEU A 342 21.81 23.32 -10.78
CA LEU A 342 20.51 23.95 -10.92
C LEU A 342 20.45 24.82 -12.18
N LEU A 343 19.33 24.80 -12.87
CA LEU A 343 19.05 25.58 -14.07
C LEU A 343 18.23 26.85 -13.78
N VAL A 344 18.03 27.16 -12.51
CA VAL A 344 17.25 28.30 -12.02
C VAL A 344 18.08 29.12 -11.02
N TYR A 345 17.83 30.43 -10.97
CA TYR A 345 18.58 31.36 -10.13
C TYR A 345 17.62 32.27 -9.35
N PRO A 346 18.04 32.76 -8.16
CA PRO A 346 17.29 33.78 -7.42
C PRO A 346 17.04 35.03 -8.28
N GLY A 347 15.84 35.58 -8.19
CA GLY A 347 15.41 36.77 -8.95
C GLY A 347 14.79 36.46 -10.32
N GLU A 348 14.94 35.24 -10.84
CA GLU A 348 14.33 34.86 -12.11
C GLU A 348 12.83 34.58 -11.93
N VAL A 349 12.10 34.72 -13.05
CA VAL A 349 10.72 34.19 -13.13
C VAL A 349 10.76 32.69 -12.92
N PHE A 350 9.86 32.19 -12.11
CA PHE A 350 9.80 30.76 -11.77
C PHE A 350 9.59 29.95 -13.06
N ASN A 351 10.39 28.92 -13.25
CA ASN A 351 10.27 28.04 -14.40
C ASN A 351 10.24 26.59 -13.93
N GLU A 352 9.01 26.06 -13.80
CA GLU A 352 8.76 24.73 -13.28
C GLU A 352 9.46 23.63 -14.09
N VAL A 353 9.51 23.77 -15.42
CA VAL A 353 10.21 22.81 -16.31
C VAL A 353 11.71 22.78 -16.02
N LYS A 354 12.33 23.96 -15.80
CA LYS A 354 13.74 24.03 -15.40
C LYS A 354 13.97 23.47 -14.00
N VAL A 355 13.05 23.72 -13.06
CA VAL A 355 13.10 23.18 -11.69
C VAL A 355 13.05 21.67 -11.72
N ASN A 356 12.07 21.08 -12.39
CA ASN A 356 11.90 19.62 -12.53
C ASN A 356 13.10 18.98 -13.25
N ARG A 357 13.73 19.70 -14.19
CA ARG A 357 14.95 19.25 -14.85
C ARG A 357 16.15 19.31 -13.90
N SER A 358 16.25 20.35 -13.07
CA SER A 358 17.29 20.48 -12.04
C SER A 358 17.23 19.34 -11.04
N GLU A 359 16.03 18.98 -10.56
CA GLU A 359 15.85 17.81 -9.70
C GLU A 359 16.44 16.54 -10.32
N ARG A 360 16.09 16.27 -11.58
CA ARG A 360 16.61 15.10 -12.30
C ARG A 360 18.12 15.14 -12.48
N ILE A 361 18.70 16.30 -12.76
CA ILE A 361 20.16 16.46 -12.88
C ILE A 361 20.83 16.16 -11.53
N VAL A 362 20.33 16.74 -10.44
CA VAL A 362 20.85 16.50 -9.08
C VAL A 362 20.65 15.03 -8.67
N GLN A 363 19.50 14.44 -8.98
CA GLN A 363 19.24 13.00 -8.72
C GLN A 363 20.23 12.10 -9.47
N ASN A 364 20.57 12.44 -10.71
CA ASN A 364 21.49 11.69 -11.56
C ASN A 364 22.97 11.77 -11.12
N LEU A 365 23.32 12.68 -10.21
CA LEU A 365 24.65 12.66 -9.58
C LEU A 365 24.91 11.35 -8.81
N GLY A 366 23.85 10.63 -8.45
CA GLY A 366 23.99 9.36 -7.77
C GLY A 366 24.32 9.47 -6.28
N PHE A 367 24.34 10.70 -5.71
CA PHE A 367 24.66 10.95 -4.30
C PHE A 367 23.43 10.90 -3.39
N PHE A 368 22.25 11.04 -3.99
CA PHE A 368 20.99 11.18 -3.28
C PHE A 368 20.05 10.01 -3.57
N SER A 369 19.32 9.56 -2.56
CA SER A 369 18.21 8.60 -2.69
C SER A 369 16.96 9.31 -3.23
N THR A 370 16.74 10.53 -2.76
CA THR A 370 15.59 11.36 -3.12
C THR A 370 16.04 12.81 -3.32
N VAL A 371 15.53 13.46 -4.35
CA VAL A 371 15.63 14.90 -4.55
C VAL A 371 14.25 15.42 -4.89
N ARG A 372 13.76 16.41 -4.12
CA ARG A 372 12.47 17.04 -4.36
C ARG A 372 12.59 18.54 -4.21
N SER A 373 11.97 19.29 -5.11
CA SER A 373 11.83 20.73 -4.98
C SER A 373 10.44 21.11 -4.52
N GLU A 374 10.36 22.17 -3.76
CA GLU A 374 9.12 22.66 -3.16
C GLU A 374 9.13 24.18 -3.14
N PRO A 375 8.17 24.86 -3.79
CA PRO A 375 8.00 26.30 -3.65
C PRO A 375 7.37 26.61 -2.30
N LEU A 376 7.97 27.50 -1.52
CA LEU A 376 7.44 27.99 -0.26
C LEU A 376 6.96 29.43 -0.41
N ASP A 377 5.76 29.70 0.09
CA ASP A 377 5.20 31.05 0.14
C ASP A 377 6.05 31.98 1.00
N THR A 378 6.15 33.22 0.60
CA THR A 378 6.86 34.26 1.31
C THR A 378 5.91 35.38 1.75
N HIS A 379 6.39 36.33 2.52
CA HIS A 379 5.60 37.51 2.90
C HIS A 379 5.41 38.51 1.75
N VAL A 380 6.13 38.30 0.64
CA VAL A 380 6.02 39.14 -0.56
C VAL A 380 5.11 38.42 -1.55
N PRO A 381 4.01 39.03 -1.94
CA PRO A 381 3.19 38.50 -3.04
C PRO A 381 4.05 38.26 -4.28
N ASP A 382 3.72 37.29 -5.08
CA ASP A 382 4.39 36.96 -6.35
C ASP A 382 5.85 36.49 -6.22
N GLU A 383 6.37 36.27 -5.00
CA GLU A 383 7.69 35.71 -4.75
C GLU A 383 7.61 34.44 -3.89
N LYS A 384 8.26 33.39 -4.33
CA LYS A 384 8.40 32.15 -3.56
C LYS A 384 9.86 31.77 -3.36
N ASP A 385 10.17 31.21 -2.20
CA ASP A 385 11.44 30.55 -1.96
C ASP A 385 11.39 29.12 -2.52
N LEU A 386 12.40 28.72 -3.26
CA LEU A 386 12.49 27.37 -3.81
C LEU A 386 13.39 26.50 -2.94
N VAL A 387 12.83 25.48 -2.32
CA VAL A 387 13.56 24.56 -1.44
C VAL A 387 13.84 23.25 -2.15
N PHE A 388 15.11 22.87 -2.27
CA PHE A 388 15.53 21.56 -2.69
C PHE A 388 15.79 20.69 -1.46
N ASN A 389 14.91 19.74 -1.18
CA ASN A 389 15.06 18.74 -0.13
C ASN A 389 15.78 17.53 -0.73
N VAL A 390 16.95 17.20 -0.21
CA VAL A 390 17.75 16.06 -0.66
C VAL A 390 17.97 15.07 0.46
N GLU A 391 17.93 13.79 0.14
CA GLU A 391 18.30 12.71 1.06
C GLU A 391 19.56 12.02 0.55
N GLU A 392 20.63 12.11 1.32
CA GLU A 392 21.90 11.51 0.94
C GLU A 392 21.88 9.99 1.12
N LYS A 393 22.43 9.27 0.14
CA LYS A 393 22.63 7.82 0.21
C LYS A 393 24.10 7.46 0.39
N ARG A 394 24.34 6.24 0.82
CA ARG A 394 25.69 5.68 0.81
C ARG A 394 26.14 5.51 -0.64
N THR A 395 27.31 6.06 -0.98
CA THR A 395 27.88 6.06 -2.34
C THR A 395 29.06 5.09 -2.48
N GLY A 396 29.46 4.44 -1.41
CA GLY A 396 30.45 3.36 -1.43
C GLY A 396 29.82 2.03 -1.86
N GLN A 397 30.45 1.34 -2.80
CA GLN A 397 30.05 0.01 -3.26
C GLN A 397 31.23 -0.93 -3.11
N PHE A 398 30.95 -2.11 -2.58
CA PHE A 398 31.89 -3.23 -2.53
C PHE A 398 31.29 -4.37 -3.35
N MET A 399 32.01 -4.82 -4.35
CA MET A 399 31.62 -5.94 -5.19
C MET A 399 32.73 -7.00 -5.19
N MET A 400 32.35 -8.24 -5.04
CA MET A 400 33.21 -9.38 -5.25
C MET A 400 32.55 -10.35 -6.22
N GLY A 401 33.34 -10.93 -7.08
CA GLY A 401 32.84 -11.91 -8.04
C GLY A 401 33.88 -12.97 -8.31
N ALA A 402 33.40 -14.16 -8.69
CA ALA A 402 34.22 -15.22 -9.22
C ALA A 402 33.62 -15.71 -10.52
N GLY A 403 34.43 -15.89 -11.52
CA GLY A 403 34.03 -16.39 -12.82
C GLY A 403 34.93 -17.55 -13.28
N PHE A 404 34.43 -18.32 -14.22
CA PHE A 404 35.21 -19.36 -14.89
C PHE A 404 35.42 -18.99 -16.36
N SER A 405 36.66 -18.93 -16.78
CA SER A 405 37.04 -18.69 -18.17
C SER A 405 37.70 -19.94 -18.74
N SER A 406 37.41 -20.26 -19.99
CA SER A 406 38.02 -21.36 -20.72
C SER A 406 39.56 -21.17 -20.91
N ILE A 407 40.04 -19.94 -20.81
CA ILE A 407 41.45 -19.56 -21.00
C ILE A 407 42.16 -19.46 -19.65
N GLU A 408 41.59 -18.70 -18.68
CA GLU A 408 42.22 -18.38 -17.40
C GLU A 408 41.72 -19.25 -16.23
N LYS A 409 40.87 -20.23 -16.51
CA LYS A 409 40.24 -21.15 -15.56
C LYS A 409 39.37 -20.46 -14.51
N ILE A 410 39.88 -20.01 -13.39
CA ILE A 410 39.15 -19.35 -12.33
C ILE A 410 39.65 -17.91 -12.20
N ILE A 411 38.76 -16.94 -12.29
CA ILE A 411 39.02 -15.50 -12.10
C ILE A 411 38.24 -15.06 -10.88
N GLY A 412 38.89 -14.40 -9.94
CA GLY A 412 38.26 -13.71 -8.84
C GLY A 412 38.56 -12.21 -8.95
N PHE A 413 37.57 -11.37 -8.67
CA PHE A 413 37.78 -9.93 -8.57
C PHE A 413 37.13 -9.36 -7.31
N VAL A 414 37.71 -8.27 -6.82
CA VAL A 414 37.19 -7.43 -5.75
C VAL A 414 37.24 -6.00 -6.25
N GLU A 415 36.11 -5.34 -6.23
CA GLU A 415 35.97 -3.94 -6.62
C GLU A 415 35.44 -3.13 -5.45
N LEU A 416 36.13 -2.03 -5.15
CA LEU A 416 35.69 -1.02 -4.20
C LEU A 416 35.52 0.29 -4.98
N SER A 417 34.29 0.80 -5.07
CA SER A 417 34.00 2.05 -5.74
C SER A 417 33.34 3.05 -4.79
N GLN A 418 33.69 4.32 -4.95
CA GLN A 418 33.16 5.42 -4.16
C GLN A 418 32.81 6.59 -5.09
N ALA A 419 31.50 6.86 -5.32
CA ALA A 419 31.06 7.86 -6.29
C ALA A 419 31.26 9.31 -5.80
N ASN A 420 31.08 9.57 -4.51
CA ASN A 420 31.29 10.90 -3.92
C ASN A 420 32.58 10.89 -3.07
N PHE A 421 33.73 10.76 -3.75
CA PHE A 421 35.02 10.64 -3.10
C PHE A 421 35.61 11.99 -2.75
N ASP A 422 36.00 12.19 -1.47
CA ASP A 422 36.73 13.38 -1.01
C ASP A 422 38.16 13.05 -0.65
N ILE A 423 39.10 13.36 -1.53
CA ILE A 423 40.52 13.15 -1.34
C ILE A 423 41.10 14.04 -0.21
N ALA A 424 40.47 15.19 0.05
CA ALA A 424 40.89 16.12 1.10
C ALA A 424 40.36 15.72 2.50
N GLY A 425 39.41 14.80 2.58
CA GLY A 425 38.79 14.32 3.80
C GLY A 425 39.47 13.11 4.45
N TRP A 426 40.75 12.83 4.13
CA TRP A 426 41.53 11.75 4.76
C TRP A 426 41.62 11.95 6.29
N PRO A 427 41.29 10.98 7.15
CA PRO A 427 41.11 9.54 6.91
C PRO A 427 39.67 9.08 6.67
N ASN A 428 38.67 9.96 6.60
CA ASN A 428 37.26 9.61 6.46
C ASN A 428 36.80 9.44 4.99
N PHE A 429 37.74 9.12 4.07
CA PHE A 429 37.44 9.01 2.64
C PHE A 429 36.34 8.00 2.30
N MET A 430 36.19 6.94 3.12
CA MET A 430 35.11 5.95 2.94
C MET A 430 33.72 6.48 3.35
N GLY A 431 33.66 7.61 4.04
CA GLY A 431 32.39 8.22 4.46
C GLY A 431 31.61 8.90 3.34
N GLY A 432 32.28 9.17 2.19
CA GLY A 432 31.72 9.96 1.09
C GLY A 432 31.50 11.42 1.50
N GLY A 433 31.69 12.32 0.59
CA GLY A 433 31.40 13.73 0.80
C GLY A 433 32.46 14.61 0.15
N GLN A 434 32.15 15.20 -0.99
CA GLN A 434 32.91 16.39 -1.41
C GLN A 434 32.60 17.51 -0.43
N LYS A 435 33.51 17.77 0.47
CA LYS A 435 33.45 18.98 1.29
C LYS A 435 33.68 20.23 0.46
#